data_438540f037b506608a535a9f942bde17
#
_entry.id   438540f037b506608a535a9f942bde17
#
_cell.length_a   1.000
_cell.length_b   1.000
_cell.length_c   1.000
_cell.angle_alpha   90.00
_cell.angle_beta   90.00
_cell.angle_gamma   90.00
#
_symmetry.space_group_name_H-M   'P 1'
#
loop_
_entity.id
_entity.type
_entity.pdbx_description
1 polymer ?
#
loop_
_entity_poly.entity_id
_entity_poly.type
_entity_poly.pdbx_seq_one_letter_code
_entity_poly.pdbx_strand_id
1 'polypeptide(L)'
;MVTAQRFAQGMTFEQYLAFVATPENLKREASSLGGGKREDRAPLLRQWHADTRLSDAQVGALKWLATQPKGPAKVLVISEEWSSDCRRDVPVCQRIAEAGGMELRIFPRDGERFSAAPEPDLKESPNADLMRQFLNRKDGKTFQSIPIAAFYTRDFEHLYTYTEFPAIYHKDRLLAAVRAPRAGETPEQTKERGARDFLALQRSPFFRVWADAAVDEIVAALHERLIVGSLA
;
A
#
# COMPACT_ATOMS: atom_id res chain seq x y z
N MET A 1 10.21 3.66 -16.45
CA MET A 1 9.48 4.92 -16.24
C MET A 1 8.02 4.69 -16.57
N VAL A 2 7.09 5.15 -15.73
CA VAL A 2 5.65 5.00 -15.95
C VAL A 2 5.21 5.97 -17.05
N THR A 3 4.47 5.45 -18.03
CA THR A 3 3.89 6.26 -19.12
C THR A 3 2.39 6.48 -18.91
N ALA A 4 1.81 7.48 -19.57
CA ALA A 4 0.36 7.73 -19.54
C ALA A 4 -0.45 6.50 -19.97
N GLN A 5 -0.01 5.83 -21.05
CA GLN A 5 -0.65 4.62 -21.55
C GLN A 5 -0.60 3.48 -20.52
N ARG A 6 0.57 3.28 -19.84
CA ARG A 6 0.71 2.22 -18.83
C ARG A 6 -0.12 2.52 -17.58
N PHE A 7 -0.13 3.78 -17.14
CA PHE A 7 -0.94 4.23 -16.01
C PHE A 7 -2.45 4.01 -16.25
N ALA A 8 -2.93 4.33 -17.45
CA ALA A 8 -4.34 4.16 -17.81
C ALA A 8 -4.83 2.69 -17.79
N GLN A 9 -3.92 1.71 -17.81
CA GLN A 9 -4.27 0.28 -17.70
C GLN A 9 -4.62 -0.16 -16.27
N GLY A 10 -4.32 0.67 -15.27
CA GLY A 10 -4.66 0.38 -13.88
C GLY A 10 -6.15 0.54 -13.59
N MET A 11 -6.61 -0.15 -12.57
CA MET A 11 -7.99 -0.09 -12.10
C MET A 11 -8.24 1.18 -11.29
N THR A 12 -9.42 1.77 -11.43
CA THR A 12 -9.93 2.72 -10.43
C THR A 12 -10.18 1.99 -9.11
N PHE A 13 -10.42 2.73 -8.02
CA PHE A 13 -10.73 2.10 -6.72
C PHE A 13 -11.97 1.21 -6.80
N GLU A 14 -13.04 1.65 -7.46
CA GLU A 14 -14.26 0.83 -7.62
C GLU A 14 -14.02 -0.41 -8.50
N GLN A 15 -13.22 -0.30 -9.56
CA GLN A 15 -12.83 -1.46 -10.37
C GLN A 15 -11.97 -2.44 -9.56
N TYR A 16 -11.10 -1.94 -8.69
CA TYR A 16 -10.30 -2.79 -7.80
C TYR A 16 -11.17 -3.53 -6.78
N LEU A 17 -12.15 -2.85 -6.18
CA LEU A 17 -13.12 -3.50 -5.29
C LEU A 17 -13.90 -4.61 -6.02
N ALA A 18 -14.35 -4.34 -7.25
CA ALA A 18 -15.04 -5.34 -8.06
C ALA A 18 -14.10 -6.52 -8.38
N PHE A 19 -12.85 -6.27 -8.76
CA PHE A 19 -11.84 -7.30 -9.04
C PHE A 19 -11.57 -8.19 -7.82
N VAL A 20 -11.40 -7.60 -6.63
CA VAL A 20 -11.13 -8.33 -5.38
C VAL A 20 -12.20 -9.38 -5.08
N ALA A 21 -13.46 -9.11 -5.41
CA ALA A 21 -14.59 -9.99 -5.18
C ALA A 21 -14.78 -11.09 -6.26
N THR A 22 -14.00 -11.04 -7.37
CA THR A 22 -14.21 -12.00 -8.47
C THR A 22 -13.78 -13.42 -8.10
N PRO A 23 -14.47 -14.47 -8.65
CA PRO A 23 -14.04 -15.84 -8.47
C PRO A 23 -12.61 -16.12 -8.95
N GLU A 24 -12.15 -15.42 -9.98
CA GLU A 24 -10.80 -15.50 -10.53
C GLU A 24 -9.78 -15.01 -9.50
N ASN A 25 -10.02 -13.84 -8.88
CA ASN A 25 -9.14 -13.33 -7.82
C ASN A 25 -9.12 -14.26 -6.60
N LEU A 26 -10.28 -14.80 -6.19
CA LEU A 26 -10.39 -15.65 -5.01
C LEU A 26 -9.69 -17.03 -5.17
N LYS A 27 -9.43 -17.47 -6.42
CA LYS A 27 -8.65 -18.68 -6.72
C LYS A 27 -7.14 -18.45 -6.66
N ARG A 28 -6.65 -17.20 -6.75
CA ARG A 28 -5.23 -16.87 -6.70
C ARG A 28 -4.66 -17.20 -5.32
N GLU A 29 -3.39 -17.55 -5.26
CA GLU A 29 -2.69 -17.75 -3.98
C GLU A 29 -2.54 -16.43 -3.23
N ALA A 30 -2.59 -16.50 -1.90
CA ALA A 30 -2.24 -15.43 -0.99
C ALA A 30 -0.95 -15.77 -0.25
N SER A 31 -0.36 -14.78 0.45
CA SER A 31 0.77 -15.06 1.33
C SER A 31 0.43 -16.14 2.35
N SER A 32 1.33 -17.12 2.52
CA SER A 32 1.20 -18.18 3.53
C SER A 32 1.09 -17.64 4.97
N LEU A 33 1.61 -16.43 5.22
CA LEU A 33 1.45 -15.74 6.50
C LEU A 33 -0.01 -15.36 6.78
N GLY A 34 -0.84 -15.23 5.73
CA GLY A 34 -2.28 -14.97 5.81
C GLY A 34 -3.17 -16.21 5.62
N GLY A 35 -2.59 -17.42 5.63
CA GLY A 35 -3.35 -18.66 5.47
C GLY A 35 -3.39 -19.23 4.04
N GLY A 36 -2.73 -18.57 3.08
CA GLY A 36 -2.57 -19.05 1.70
C GLY A 36 -3.81 -18.93 0.80
N LYS A 37 -4.97 -18.59 1.35
CA LYS A 37 -6.23 -18.40 0.61
C LYS A 37 -6.63 -16.93 0.58
N ARG A 38 -7.21 -16.51 -0.56
CA ARG A 38 -7.84 -15.20 -0.67
C ARG A 38 -9.28 -15.24 -0.15
N GLU A 39 -9.71 -14.10 0.35
CA GLU A 39 -11.08 -13.87 0.79
C GLU A 39 -11.58 -12.59 0.14
N ASP A 40 -12.88 -12.48 -0.07
CA ASP A 40 -13.48 -11.23 -0.51
C ASP A 40 -13.29 -10.15 0.56
N ARG A 41 -12.34 -9.26 0.29
CA ARG A 41 -12.01 -8.11 1.14
C ARG A 41 -12.63 -6.81 0.64
N ALA A 42 -13.42 -6.83 -0.44
CA ALA A 42 -14.07 -5.63 -0.96
C ALA A 42 -14.97 -4.94 0.06
N PRO A 43 -15.80 -5.63 0.87
CA PRO A 43 -16.60 -4.99 1.92
C PRO A 43 -15.72 -4.29 2.97
N LEU A 44 -14.60 -4.92 3.38
CA LEU A 44 -13.67 -4.34 4.34
C LEU A 44 -12.97 -3.09 3.78
N LEU A 45 -12.49 -3.14 2.54
CA LEU A 45 -11.85 -2.00 1.88
C LEU A 45 -12.82 -0.83 1.73
N ARG A 46 -14.08 -1.11 1.37
CA ARG A 46 -15.14 -0.12 1.28
C ARG A 46 -15.43 0.52 2.65
N GLN A 47 -15.51 -0.29 3.70
CA GLN A 47 -15.72 0.18 5.07
C GLN A 47 -14.55 1.07 5.52
N TRP A 48 -13.29 0.64 5.30
CA TRP A 48 -12.12 1.45 5.60
C TRP A 48 -12.12 2.78 4.85
N HIS A 49 -12.45 2.78 3.57
CA HIS A 49 -12.59 4.02 2.80
C HIS A 49 -13.68 4.93 3.39
N ALA A 50 -14.85 4.37 3.74
CA ALA A 50 -15.94 5.13 4.36
C ALA A 50 -15.54 5.71 5.72
N ASP A 51 -14.73 4.99 6.51
CA ASP A 51 -14.31 5.39 7.86
C ASP A 51 -13.08 6.31 7.87
N THR A 52 -12.30 6.32 6.78
CA THR A 52 -11.12 7.18 6.67
C THR A 52 -11.54 8.65 6.57
N ARG A 53 -11.10 9.45 7.54
CA ARG A 53 -11.32 10.89 7.60
C ARG A 53 -9.99 11.62 7.60
N LEU A 54 -9.83 12.51 6.64
CA LEU A 54 -8.73 13.46 6.65
C LEU A 54 -9.10 14.65 7.50
N SER A 55 -8.14 15.19 8.25
CA SER A 55 -8.34 16.44 8.97
C SER A 55 -8.45 17.62 8.00
N ASP A 56 -9.03 18.74 8.44
CA ASP A 56 -9.11 19.95 7.63
C ASP A 56 -7.72 20.45 7.21
N ALA A 57 -6.71 20.28 8.05
CA ALA A 57 -5.33 20.63 7.76
C ALA A 57 -4.76 19.75 6.63
N GLN A 58 -4.97 18.44 6.68
CA GLN A 58 -4.54 17.51 5.63
C GLN A 58 -5.25 17.79 4.29
N VAL A 59 -6.56 18.02 4.32
CA VAL A 59 -7.33 18.39 3.12
C VAL A 59 -6.84 19.72 2.55
N GLY A 60 -6.60 20.73 3.41
CA GLY A 60 -6.06 22.02 3.00
C GLY A 60 -4.69 21.89 2.36
N ALA A 61 -3.80 21.10 2.95
CA ALA A 61 -2.46 20.82 2.41
C ALA A 61 -2.52 20.11 1.05
N LEU A 62 -3.34 19.08 0.89
CA LEU A 62 -3.51 18.36 -0.38
C LEU A 62 -4.06 19.26 -1.49
N LYS A 63 -5.04 20.11 -1.19
CA LYS A 63 -5.54 21.10 -2.13
C LYS A 63 -4.48 22.12 -2.54
N TRP A 64 -3.69 22.61 -1.56
CA TRP A 64 -2.59 23.51 -1.85
C TRP A 64 -1.53 22.87 -2.75
N LEU A 65 -1.11 21.62 -2.44
CA LEU A 65 -0.16 20.86 -3.25
C LEU A 65 -0.66 20.72 -4.71
N ALA A 66 -1.94 20.43 -4.90
CA ALA A 66 -2.55 20.28 -6.23
C ALA A 66 -2.54 21.58 -7.06
N THR A 67 -2.49 22.76 -6.41
CA THR A 67 -2.42 24.05 -7.12
C THR A 67 -1.02 24.42 -7.58
N GLN A 68 0.02 23.69 -7.13
CA GLN A 68 1.38 24.00 -7.51
C GLN A 68 1.67 23.61 -8.97
N PRO A 69 2.52 24.34 -9.72
CA PRO A 69 2.80 24.07 -11.13
C PRO A 69 3.25 22.64 -11.43
N LYS A 70 4.00 22.02 -10.50
CA LYS A 70 4.45 20.62 -10.55
C LYS A 70 3.82 19.78 -9.44
N GLY A 71 2.64 20.15 -9.00
CA GLY A 71 1.92 19.46 -7.94
C GLY A 71 1.51 18.04 -8.32
N PRO A 72 1.19 17.21 -7.30
CA PRO A 72 0.75 15.84 -7.52
C PRO A 72 -0.60 15.83 -8.25
N ALA A 73 -0.69 15.02 -9.32
CA ALA A 73 -1.90 14.88 -10.12
C ALA A 73 -2.29 13.43 -10.33
N LYS A 74 -1.38 12.49 -10.08
CA LYS A 74 -1.62 11.05 -10.32
C LYS A 74 -1.01 10.21 -9.20
N VAL A 75 -1.71 9.12 -8.84
CA VAL A 75 -1.26 8.14 -7.85
C VAL A 75 -1.32 6.75 -8.48
N LEU A 76 -0.17 6.09 -8.62
CA LEU A 76 -0.09 4.69 -9.00
C LEU A 76 0.04 3.85 -7.73
N VAL A 77 -0.84 2.88 -7.55
CA VAL A 77 -0.80 1.98 -6.39
C VAL A 77 -0.54 0.55 -6.87
N ILE A 78 0.43 -0.15 -6.24
CA ILE A 78 0.60 -1.60 -6.40
C ILE A 78 0.15 -2.26 -5.11
N SER A 79 -0.79 -3.21 -5.22
CA SER A 79 -1.50 -3.72 -4.04
C SER A 79 -1.94 -5.18 -4.20
N GLU A 80 -2.18 -5.82 -3.06
CA GLU A 80 -2.91 -7.09 -2.94
C GLU A 80 -3.80 -7.07 -1.70
N GLU A 81 -5.06 -7.47 -1.82
CA GLU A 81 -6.06 -7.41 -0.75
C GLU A 81 -5.75 -8.35 0.43
N TRP A 82 -4.94 -9.39 0.23
CA TRP A 82 -4.50 -10.26 1.32
C TRP A 82 -3.53 -9.57 2.29
N SER A 83 -2.82 -8.52 1.85
CA SER A 83 -1.90 -7.75 2.70
C SER A 83 -2.66 -6.83 3.65
N SER A 84 -2.32 -6.88 4.95
CA SER A 84 -2.92 -6.00 5.96
C SER A 84 -2.61 -4.54 5.72
N ASP A 85 -1.40 -4.25 5.22
CA ASP A 85 -0.99 -2.87 4.93
C ASP A 85 -1.75 -2.32 3.72
N CYS A 86 -1.94 -3.15 2.69
CA CYS A 86 -2.77 -2.75 1.55
C CYS A 86 -4.22 -2.48 1.96
N ARG A 87 -4.79 -3.31 2.84
CA ARG A 87 -6.15 -3.09 3.34
C ARG A 87 -6.29 -1.80 4.14
N ARG A 88 -5.22 -1.37 4.84
CA ARG A 88 -5.17 -0.10 5.55
C ARG A 88 -4.98 1.08 4.59
N ASP A 89 -3.95 1.01 3.74
CA ASP A 89 -3.43 2.19 3.07
C ASP A 89 -4.00 2.43 1.67
N VAL A 90 -4.55 1.41 0.97
CA VAL A 90 -5.22 1.64 -0.32
C VAL A 90 -6.44 2.56 -0.19
N PRO A 91 -7.35 2.35 0.79
CA PRO A 91 -8.43 3.29 1.07
C PRO A 91 -7.94 4.69 1.46
N VAL A 92 -6.83 4.78 2.19
CA VAL A 92 -6.18 6.06 2.54
C VAL A 92 -5.68 6.78 1.28
N CYS A 93 -4.98 6.07 0.38
CA CYS A 93 -4.52 6.64 -0.89
C CYS A 93 -5.69 7.14 -1.75
N GLN A 94 -6.82 6.43 -1.74
CA GLN A 94 -8.04 6.90 -2.43
C GLN A 94 -8.56 8.21 -1.81
N ARG A 95 -8.59 8.34 -0.47
CA ARG A 95 -9.00 9.59 0.20
C ARG A 95 -8.02 10.75 -0.09
N ILE A 96 -6.72 10.48 -0.11
CA ILE A 96 -5.71 11.46 -0.51
C ILE A 96 -5.97 11.93 -1.95
N ALA A 97 -6.20 11.00 -2.87
CA ALA A 97 -6.47 11.31 -4.27
C ALA A 97 -7.75 12.14 -4.43
N GLU A 98 -8.84 11.79 -3.75
CA GLU A 98 -10.09 12.55 -3.73
C GLU A 98 -9.89 13.98 -3.22
N ALA A 99 -9.20 14.14 -2.08
CA ALA A 99 -8.98 15.44 -1.46
C ALA A 99 -8.06 16.35 -2.30
N GLY A 100 -7.06 15.77 -2.97
CA GLY A 100 -6.12 16.48 -3.83
C GLY A 100 -6.55 16.57 -5.30
N GLY A 101 -7.70 16.00 -5.70
CA GLY A 101 -8.14 15.98 -7.09
C GLY A 101 -7.20 15.17 -8.00
N MET A 102 -6.55 14.14 -7.48
CA MET A 102 -5.60 13.30 -8.22
C MET A 102 -6.31 12.11 -8.85
N GLU A 103 -5.82 11.66 -10.01
CA GLU A 103 -6.24 10.40 -10.60
C GLU A 103 -5.49 9.25 -9.95
N LEU A 104 -6.22 8.25 -9.43
CA LEU A 104 -5.64 7.05 -8.82
C LEU A 104 -5.85 5.83 -9.71
N ARG A 105 -4.80 5.01 -9.84
CA ARG A 105 -4.83 3.71 -10.54
C ARG A 105 -4.16 2.64 -9.70
N ILE A 106 -4.82 1.47 -9.59
CA ILE A 106 -4.38 0.33 -8.78
C ILE A 106 -4.02 -0.84 -9.68
N PHE A 107 -2.90 -1.48 -9.37
CA PHE A 107 -2.35 -2.63 -10.09
C PHE A 107 -2.13 -3.78 -9.10
N PRO A 108 -2.64 -5.00 -9.37
CA PRO A 108 -2.30 -6.17 -8.57
C PRO A 108 -0.82 -6.53 -8.76
N ARG A 109 -0.14 -6.93 -7.68
CA ARG A 109 1.26 -7.33 -7.70
C ARG A 109 1.44 -8.75 -8.24
N ASP A 110 0.65 -9.68 -7.70
CA ASP A 110 0.80 -11.11 -7.95
C ASP A 110 0.06 -11.56 -9.21
N GLY A 111 0.50 -12.67 -9.80
CA GLY A 111 -0.24 -13.45 -10.75
C GLY A 111 -1.13 -14.48 -10.04
N GLU A 112 -1.23 -15.69 -10.61
CA GLU A 112 -1.98 -16.79 -9.99
C GLU A 112 -1.34 -17.25 -8.69
N ARG A 113 0.01 -17.20 -8.60
CA ARG A 113 0.79 -17.63 -7.45
C ARG A 113 1.33 -16.45 -6.65
N PHE A 114 1.42 -16.65 -5.35
CA PHE A 114 2.16 -15.74 -4.47
C PHE A 114 3.67 -15.95 -4.68
N SER A 115 4.41 -14.85 -4.79
CA SER A 115 5.87 -14.88 -4.86
C SER A 115 6.50 -14.11 -3.69
N ALA A 116 7.41 -14.78 -2.97
CA ALA A 116 8.32 -14.17 -2.00
C ALA A 116 9.72 -13.88 -2.60
N ALA A 117 9.89 -14.03 -3.92
CA ALA A 117 11.16 -13.77 -4.60
C ALA A 117 11.58 -12.30 -4.42
N PRO A 118 12.89 -12.00 -4.40
CA PRO A 118 13.39 -10.63 -4.30
C PRO A 118 12.92 -9.71 -5.44
N GLU A 119 12.71 -10.30 -6.63
CA GLU A 119 12.23 -9.62 -7.83
C GLU A 119 11.03 -10.34 -8.44
N PRO A 120 10.10 -9.60 -9.09
CA PRO A 120 8.95 -10.21 -9.73
C PRO A 120 9.36 -10.99 -10.99
N ASP A 121 8.74 -12.15 -11.18
CA ASP A 121 8.85 -12.90 -12.42
C ASP A 121 7.95 -12.28 -13.49
N LEU A 122 8.55 -11.94 -14.65
CA LEU A 122 7.83 -11.35 -15.78
C LEU A 122 6.78 -12.28 -16.39
N LYS A 123 6.90 -13.60 -16.19
CA LYS A 123 5.95 -14.59 -16.71
C LYS A 123 4.77 -14.82 -15.78
N GLU A 124 4.98 -14.65 -14.47
CA GLU A 124 3.96 -14.94 -13.45
C GLU A 124 3.28 -13.67 -12.93
N SER A 125 4.02 -12.54 -12.80
CA SER A 125 3.46 -11.30 -12.29
C SER A 125 2.97 -10.38 -13.40
N PRO A 126 1.67 -10.03 -13.43
CA PRO A 126 1.09 -9.24 -14.53
C PRO A 126 1.63 -7.79 -14.58
N ASN A 127 2.19 -7.29 -13.48
CA ASN A 127 2.69 -5.93 -13.34
C ASN A 127 4.17 -5.91 -12.88
N ALA A 128 4.95 -6.92 -13.27
CA ALA A 128 6.37 -7.02 -12.93
C ALA A 128 7.19 -5.83 -13.40
N ASP A 129 6.85 -5.25 -14.56
CA ASP A 129 7.46 -4.05 -15.11
C ASP A 129 7.33 -2.83 -14.19
N LEU A 130 6.19 -2.71 -13.53
CA LEU A 130 5.94 -1.66 -12.52
C LEU A 130 6.63 -2.02 -11.21
N MET A 131 6.43 -3.23 -10.69
CA MET A 131 7.00 -3.65 -9.40
C MET A 131 8.52 -3.50 -9.37
N ARG A 132 9.22 -3.78 -10.47
CA ARG A 132 10.68 -3.61 -10.58
C ARG A 132 11.16 -2.19 -10.39
N GLN A 133 10.32 -1.19 -10.65
CA GLN A 133 10.67 0.22 -10.46
C GLN A 133 10.63 0.64 -8.99
N PHE A 134 9.94 -0.14 -8.12
CA PHE A 134 9.65 0.23 -6.74
C PHE A 134 10.08 -0.83 -5.73
N LEU A 135 11.07 -1.65 -6.08
CA LEU A 135 11.60 -2.66 -5.15
C LEU A 135 12.13 -2.01 -3.88
N ASN A 136 11.67 -2.49 -2.74
CA ASN A 136 12.17 -2.05 -1.44
C ASN A 136 13.53 -2.70 -1.17
N ARG A 137 14.54 -1.89 -0.83
CA ARG A 137 15.88 -2.37 -0.48
C ARG A 137 16.13 -2.09 0.99
N LYS A 138 16.33 -3.16 1.77
CA LYS A 138 16.54 -3.08 3.20
C LYS A 138 17.58 -4.10 3.64
N ASP A 139 18.59 -3.68 4.40
CA ASP A 139 19.67 -4.54 4.93
C ASP A 139 20.34 -5.41 3.85
N GLY A 140 20.62 -4.82 2.68
CA GLY A 140 21.24 -5.50 1.54
C GLY A 140 20.33 -6.50 0.79
N LYS A 141 19.07 -6.60 1.17
CA LYS A 141 18.07 -7.47 0.54
C LYS A 141 17.05 -6.64 -0.23
N THR A 142 16.45 -7.27 -1.23
CA THR A 142 15.40 -6.68 -2.07
C THR A 142 14.07 -7.37 -1.77
N PHE A 143 12.99 -6.59 -1.73
CA PHE A 143 11.64 -7.07 -1.43
C PHE A 143 10.62 -6.45 -2.38
N GLN A 144 9.63 -7.23 -2.76
CA GLN A 144 8.42 -6.78 -3.44
C GLN A 144 7.40 -6.28 -2.42
N SER A 145 7.77 -5.26 -1.62
CA SER A 145 6.91 -4.70 -0.57
C SER A 145 5.66 -4.04 -1.14
N ILE A 146 4.53 -4.18 -0.46
CA ILE A 146 3.23 -3.57 -0.80
C ILE A 146 2.49 -3.10 0.46
N PRO A 147 1.65 -2.04 0.34
CA PRO A 147 1.40 -1.26 -0.86
C PRO A 147 2.59 -0.42 -1.29
N ILE A 148 2.67 -0.17 -2.60
CA ILE A 148 3.40 0.96 -3.16
C ILE A 148 2.37 2.02 -3.52
N ALA A 149 2.63 3.29 -3.18
CA ALA A 149 1.88 4.42 -3.71
C ALA A 149 2.86 5.45 -4.27
N ALA A 150 2.97 5.51 -5.59
CA ALA A 150 3.86 6.40 -6.30
C ALA A 150 3.09 7.61 -6.85
N PHE A 151 3.55 8.80 -6.48
CA PHE A 151 2.93 10.08 -6.81
C PHE A 151 3.66 10.75 -7.97
N TYR A 152 2.89 11.29 -8.91
CA TYR A 152 3.41 11.90 -10.12
C TYR A 152 2.72 13.25 -10.38
N THR A 153 3.45 14.13 -11.09
CA THR A 153 2.86 15.32 -11.72
C THR A 153 1.88 14.91 -12.84
N ARG A 154 1.20 15.89 -13.43
CA ARG A 154 0.35 15.67 -14.61
C ARG A 154 1.11 15.04 -15.78
N ASP A 155 2.37 15.40 -15.94
CA ASP A 155 3.25 14.96 -17.04
C ASP A 155 4.10 13.74 -16.69
N PHE A 156 3.74 13.01 -15.61
CA PHE A 156 4.43 11.79 -15.14
C PHE A 156 5.86 12.02 -14.63
N GLU A 157 6.22 13.23 -14.18
CA GLU A 157 7.41 13.42 -13.37
C GLU A 157 7.16 12.79 -11.99
N HIS A 158 8.06 11.90 -11.56
CA HIS A 158 7.95 11.22 -10.26
C HIS A 158 8.25 12.19 -9.12
N LEU A 159 7.37 12.22 -8.12
CA LEU A 159 7.49 13.08 -6.94
C LEU A 159 7.93 12.32 -5.70
N TYR A 160 7.19 11.28 -5.33
CA TYR A 160 7.41 10.51 -4.10
C TYR A 160 6.89 9.09 -4.24
N THR A 161 7.48 8.15 -3.50
CA THR A 161 6.98 6.78 -3.36
C THR A 161 6.84 6.43 -1.89
N TYR A 162 5.61 6.20 -1.46
CA TYR A 162 5.28 5.58 -0.18
C TYR A 162 5.34 4.06 -0.32
N THR A 163 5.96 3.39 0.65
CA THR A 163 6.17 1.94 0.61
C THR A 163 5.76 1.28 1.92
N GLU A 164 4.84 0.34 1.84
CA GLU A 164 4.46 -0.64 2.86
C GLU A 164 3.76 -0.06 4.10
N PHE A 165 4.39 0.81 4.86
CA PHE A 165 3.83 1.42 6.08
C PHE A 165 4.58 2.71 6.44
N PRO A 166 3.96 3.61 7.22
CA PRO A 166 4.61 4.85 7.62
C PRO A 166 5.82 4.57 8.53
N ALA A 167 6.88 5.36 8.39
CA ALA A 167 8.16 5.18 9.10
C ALA A 167 7.99 5.08 10.63
N ILE A 168 7.02 5.81 11.19
CA ILE A 168 6.70 5.80 12.63
C ILE A 168 6.12 4.48 13.12
N TYR A 169 5.63 3.60 12.23
CA TYR A 169 4.96 2.37 12.63
C TYR A 169 5.89 1.30 13.22
N HIS A 170 7.15 1.28 12.94
CA HIS A 170 8.11 0.27 13.44
C HIS A 170 7.62 -1.19 13.30
N LYS A 171 6.91 -1.51 12.23
CA LYS A 171 6.21 -2.78 12.01
C LYS A 171 7.10 -4.00 12.21
N ASP A 172 8.32 -3.98 11.67
CA ASP A 172 9.23 -5.12 11.76
C ASP A 172 9.58 -5.47 13.21
N ARG A 173 9.82 -4.45 14.04
CA ARG A 173 10.10 -4.66 15.48
C ARG A 173 8.87 -5.20 16.21
N LEU A 174 7.69 -4.67 15.91
CA LEU A 174 6.44 -5.16 16.48
C LEU A 174 6.15 -6.60 16.07
N LEU A 175 6.34 -6.94 14.79
CA LEU A 175 6.15 -8.31 14.31
C LEU A 175 7.18 -9.29 14.89
N ALA A 176 8.43 -8.86 15.03
CA ALA A 176 9.46 -9.67 15.68
C ALA A 176 9.06 -9.98 17.13
N ALA A 177 8.59 -8.99 17.89
CA ALA A 177 8.13 -9.17 19.27
C ALA A 177 6.89 -10.07 19.37
N VAL A 178 5.90 -9.84 18.50
CA VAL A 178 4.64 -10.63 18.46
C VAL A 178 4.91 -12.10 18.10
N ARG A 179 5.88 -12.38 17.23
CA ARG A 179 6.21 -13.71 16.74
C ARG A 179 7.33 -14.40 17.51
N ALA A 180 7.97 -13.73 18.48
CA ALA A 180 9.03 -14.31 19.29
C ALA A 180 8.50 -15.53 20.07
N PRO A 181 9.23 -16.66 20.12
CA PRO A 181 8.88 -17.80 20.97
C PRO A 181 8.79 -17.38 22.43
N ARG A 182 7.82 -17.95 23.16
CA ARG A 182 7.71 -17.79 24.62
C ARG A 182 8.15 -19.09 25.30
N ALA A 183 8.63 -18.98 26.53
CA ALA A 183 9.04 -20.16 27.29
C ALA A 183 7.91 -21.20 27.37
N GLY A 184 8.23 -22.46 27.00
CA GLY A 184 7.29 -23.57 26.99
C GLY A 184 6.38 -23.67 25.75
N GLU A 185 6.47 -22.78 24.78
CA GLU A 185 5.72 -22.90 23.53
C GLU A 185 6.41 -23.83 22.52
N THR A 186 5.62 -24.64 21.83
CA THR A 186 6.06 -25.30 20.59
C THR A 186 6.11 -24.31 19.41
N PRO A 187 6.81 -24.65 18.30
CA PRO A 187 6.80 -23.83 17.09
C PRO A 187 5.38 -23.56 16.56
N GLU A 188 4.48 -24.55 16.62
CA GLU A 188 3.09 -24.45 16.19
C GLU A 188 2.31 -23.48 17.09
N GLN A 189 2.43 -23.59 18.40
CA GLN A 189 1.81 -22.69 19.37
C GLN A 189 2.31 -21.26 19.20
N THR A 190 3.62 -21.07 18.98
CA THR A 190 4.21 -19.76 18.68
C THR A 190 3.61 -19.15 17.42
N LYS A 191 3.47 -19.95 16.34
CA LYS A 191 2.88 -19.50 15.07
C LYS A 191 1.41 -19.11 15.24
N GLU A 192 0.61 -19.93 15.90
CA GLU A 192 -0.81 -19.68 16.14
C GLU A 192 -1.03 -18.42 17.00
N ARG A 193 -0.28 -18.32 18.11
CA ARG A 193 -0.31 -17.13 18.96
C ARG A 193 0.12 -15.89 18.19
N GLY A 194 1.22 -15.94 17.45
CA GLY A 194 1.72 -14.84 16.66
C GLY A 194 0.72 -14.35 15.62
N ALA A 195 0.00 -15.26 14.96
CA ALA A 195 -1.06 -14.92 14.01
C ALA A 195 -2.25 -14.24 14.71
N ARG A 196 -2.71 -14.78 15.84
CA ARG A 196 -3.80 -14.21 16.64
C ARG A 196 -3.44 -12.82 17.18
N ASP A 197 -2.25 -12.68 17.75
CA ASP A 197 -1.80 -11.42 18.36
C ASP A 197 -1.59 -10.34 17.29
N PHE A 198 -1.12 -10.72 16.09
CA PHE A 198 -1.04 -9.80 14.95
C PHE A 198 -2.43 -9.38 14.43
N LEU A 199 -3.40 -10.29 14.42
CA LEU A 199 -4.77 -9.94 14.08
C LEU A 199 -5.39 -8.98 15.11
N ALA A 200 -5.11 -9.19 16.40
CA ALA A 200 -5.53 -8.28 17.46
C ALA A 200 -4.95 -6.87 17.28
N LEU A 201 -3.67 -6.78 16.88
CA LEU A 201 -3.03 -5.51 16.57
C LEU A 201 -3.72 -4.77 15.41
N GLN A 202 -4.11 -5.47 14.34
CA GLN A 202 -4.85 -4.89 13.22
C GLN A 202 -6.25 -4.38 13.60
N ARG A 203 -6.83 -4.92 14.68
CA ARG A 203 -8.14 -4.50 15.24
C ARG A 203 -8.01 -3.43 16.31
N SER A 204 -6.81 -3.08 16.70
CA SER A 204 -6.54 -2.08 17.72
C SER A 204 -6.69 -0.65 17.17
N PRO A 205 -6.90 0.35 18.02
CA PRO A 205 -6.91 1.76 17.63
C PRO A 205 -5.62 2.20 16.92
N PHE A 206 -4.49 1.55 17.20
CA PHE A 206 -3.20 1.88 16.58
C PHE A 206 -3.20 1.64 15.07
N PHE A 207 -3.98 0.70 14.56
CA PHE A 207 -4.07 0.48 13.12
C PHE A 207 -4.60 1.73 12.40
N ARG A 208 -5.49 2.47 13.06
CA ARG A 208 -5.96 3.77 12.59
C ARG A 208 -4.91 4.86 12.74
N VAL A 209 -4.22 4.93 13.86
CA VAL A 209 -3.10 5.88 14.07
C VAL A 209 -2.05 5.75 12.97
N TRP A 210 -1.77 4.53 12.54
CA TRP A 210 -0.83 4.32 11.41
C TRP A 210 -1.39 4.75 10.07
N ALA A 211 -2.68 4.59 9.84
CA ALA A 211 -3.33 5.11 8.64
C ALA A 211 -3.23 6.65 8.57
N ASP A 212 -3.49 7.32 9.68
CA ASP A 212 -3.39 8.78 9.77
C ASP A 212 -1.93 9.25 9.61
N ALA A 213 -0.97 8.53 10.20
CA ALA A 213 0.46 8.79 10.03
C ALA A 213 0.95 8.62 8.58
N ALA A 214 0.37 7.69 7.82
CA ALA A 214 0.66 7.55 6.39
C ALA A 214 0.24 8.79 5.60
N VAL A 215 -0.91 9.40 5.93
CA VAL A 215 -1.34 10.66 5.31
C VAL A 215 -0.33 11.78 5.60
N ASP A 216 0.06 11.95 6.86
CA ASP A 216 1.00 13.01 7.26
C ASP A 216 2.37 12.83 6.59
N GLU A 217 2.87 11.59 6.53
CA GLU A 217 4.14 11.27 5.86
C GLU A 217 4.08 11.60 4.36
N ILE A 218 3.01 11.18 3.67
CA ILE A 218 2.83 11.42 2.24
C ILE A 218 2.74 12.93 1.96
N VAL A 219 1.93 13.65 2.73
CA VAL A 219 1.76 15.11 2.57
C VAL A 219 3.08 15.84 2.82
N ALA A 220 3.81 15.48 3.88
CA ALA A 220 5.11 16.08 4.21
C ALA A 220 6.15 15.83 3.10
N ALA A 221 6.25 14.59 2.61
CA ALA A 221 7.19 14.23 1.57
C ALA A 221 6.89 14.92 0.23
N LEU A 222 5.61 15.02 -0.14
CA LEU A 222 5.20 15.75 -1.35
C LEU A 222 5.50 17.26 -1.23
N HIS A 223 5.27 17.84 -0.05
CA HIS A 223 5.61 19.24 0.20
C HIS A 223 7.13 19.48 0.12
N GLU A 224 7.91 18.66 0.81
CA GLU A 224 9.37 18.72 0.74
C GLU A 224 9.89 18.63 -0.69
N ARG A 225 9.39 17.67 -1.47
CA ARG A 225 9.78 17.48 -2.87
C ARG A 225 9.52 18.70 -3.73
N LEU A 226 8.39 19.38 -3.52
CA LEU A 226 8.05 20.59 -4.27
C LEU A 226 8.94 21.78 -3.89
N ILE A 227 9.24 21.95 -2.62
CA ILE A 227 10.08 23.05 -2.14
C ILE A 227 11.56 22.84 -2.51
N VAL A 228 12.12 21.67 -2.18
CA VAL A 228 13.53 21.34 -2.45
C VAL A 228 13.80 21.17 -3.94
N GLY A 229 12.88 20.54 -4.68
CA GLY A 229 13.02 20.39 -6.14
C GLY A 229 12.90 21.70 -6.92
N SER A 230 12.33 22.75 -6.34
CA SER A 230 12.29 24.09 -6.91
C SER A 230 13.54 24.92 -6.60
N LEU A 231 14.36 24.48 -5.65
CA LEU A 231 15.61 25.15 -5.28
C LEU A 231 16.83 24.56 -6.00
N ALA A 232 16.67 23.44 -6.69
CA ALA A 232 17.72 22.78 -7.50
C ALA A 232 17.55 23.13 -8.98
#